data_9d58c72d1eda8e601ba76b16980eb685
#
_entry.id   9d58c72d1eda8e601ba76b16980eb685
#
_cell.length_a   1.000
_cell.length_b   1.000
_cell.length_c   1.000
_cell.angle_alpha   90.00
_cell.angle_beta   90.00
_cell.angle_gamma   90.00
#
_symmetry.space_group_name_H-M   'P 1'
#
loop_
_entity.id
_entity.type
_entity.pdbx_description
1 polymer ?
#
loop_
_entity_poly.entity_id
_entity_poly.type
_entity_poly.pdbx_seq_one_letter_code
_entity_poly.pdbx_strand_id
1 'polypeptide(L)'
;MDIRLKVVQLAHSILSKAGRGGSFPGELALRMDPHFIEKFQMPKIVVLVTGTNGKTTTSNLIAESLRAAGLDVINNRRGDNLNVGIATLLASNSDSNFHVKAEAAVIEVDELTLYRQFKNLHPTHLVVNNFFRDQLDRAGEMETIIRKIQEVTEDFTGDIILNGDDPNTLRIADTAKSAHIHTFSVDRNEISKEKTDEASEGKFCPRCGRPLKYSYYQYSHIGRFICESDEFGKIDPDVEVTAIDYVKETFTVNGQNYHNFINSIYAIYNCACTLTVMKTLNLDFNAANHVFQTFVMKEGRNEKYDLKQECVINLVKNPTGANEVMKYIIGQEGDKNICIFLNDNDQDGHDVSWIWDAHFERLNVPEVKHIICSGLRAYDMALRLKYEGLEDRITVIEDATEAIQWLNDANLPSHVIATYTALHSTRAILRKVSGQK
;
A
#
# COMPACT_ATOMS: atom_id res chain seq x y z
N MET A 1 36.43 5.84 10.35
CA MET A 1 35.19 5.14 10.77
C MET A 1 34.29 6.14 11.48
N ASP A 2 33.08 6.39 10.96
CA ASP A 2 32.15 7.36 11.56
C ASP A 2 31.53 6.78 12.85
N ILE A 3 31.73 7.44 13.98
CA ILE A 3 31.22 6.97 15.27
C ILE A 3 29.68 6.96 15.32
N ARG A 4 29.05 7.87 14.56
CA ARG A 4 27.57 7.97 14.47
C ARG A 4 26.97 6.72 13.85
N LEU A 5 27.55 6.22 12.76
CA LEU A 5 27.09 4.99 12.10
C LEU A 5 27.17 3.79 13.07
N LYS A 6 28.26 3.67 13.84
CA LYS A 6 28.38 2.61 14.85
C LYS A 6 27.33 2.70 15.95
N VAL A 7 27.06 3.91 16.46
CA VAL A 7 26.04 4.13 17.47
C VAL A 7 24.66 3.70 16.95
N VAL A 8 24.34 4.05 15.72
CA VAL A 8 23.06 3.68 15.09
C VAL A 8 22.95 2.16 14.87
N GLN A 9 24.02 1.52 14.38
CA GLN A 9 24.08 0.07 14.21
C GLN A 9 23.93 -0.70 15.54
N LEU A 10 24.58 -0.22 16.60
CA LEU A 10 24.47 -0.79 17.94
C LEU A 10 23.05 -0.61 18.50
N ALA A 11 22.47 0.59 18.38
CA ALA A 11 21.09 0.88 18.79
C ALA A 11 20.11 -0.03 18.05
N HIS A 12 20.27 -0.20 16.72
CA HIS A 12 19.45 -1.11 15.93
C HIS A 12 19.59 -2.56 16.42
N SER A 13 20.81 -3.05 16.64
CA SER A 13 21.07 -4.42 17.12
C SER A 13 20.42 -4.73 18.47
N ILE A 14 20.37 -3.76 19.38
CA ILE A 14 19.74 -3.93 20.70
C ILE A 14 18.22 -3.87 20.57
N LEU A 15 17.68 -2.86 19.87
CA LEU A 15 16.25 -2.59 19.79
C LEU A 15 15.50 -3.58 18.90
N SER A 16 16.15 -4.12 17.86
CA SER A 16 15.56 -5.14 16.99
C SER A 16 15.21 -6.41 17.75
N LYS A 17 16.02 -6.81 18.74
CA LYS A 17 15.74 -7.94 19.63
C LYS A 17 14.50 -7.72 20.50
N ALA A 18 14.17 -6.44 20.78
CA ALA A 18 12.98 -6.04 21.52
C ALA A 18 11.77 -5.69 20.61
N GLY A 19 11.86 -5.94 19.30
CA GLY A 19 10.83 -5.61 18.32
C GLY A 19 10.66 -4.11 18.00
N ARG A 20 11.59 -3.25 18.49
CA ARG A 20 11.53 -1.78 18.38
C ARG A 20 12.61 -1.17 17.46
N GLY A 21 13.22 -1.96 16.58
CA GLY A 21 14.36 -1.53 15.75
C GLY A 21 14.01 -0.73 14.48
N GLY A 22 12.76 -0.33 14.25
CA GLY A 22 12.35 0.30 12.98
C GLY A 22 12.85 1.73 12.80
N SER A 23 12.25 2.71 13.49
CA SER A 23 12.48 4.14 13.21
C SER A 23 13.45 4.82 14.18
N PHE A 24 13.49 4.39 15.45
CA PHE A 24 14.29 5.07 16.49
C PHE A 24 15.80 5.17 16.19
N PRO A 25 16.50 4.12 15.69
CA PRO A 25 17.92 4.25 15.35
C PRO A 25 18.18 5.32 14.28
N GLY A 26 17.31 5.42 13.28
CA GLY A 26 17.39 6.44 12.24
C GLY A 26 17.06 7.85 12.75
N GLU A 27 16.13 7.97 13.69
CA GLU A 27 15.86 9.24 14.37
C GLU A 27 17.12 9.74 15.08
N LEU A 28 17.79 8.86 15.84
CA LEU A 28 19.05 9.18 16.48
C LEU A 28 20.12 9.61 15.45
N ALA A 29 20.22 8.90 14.31
CA ALA A 29 21.15 9.23 13.24
C ALA A 29 20.91 10.64 12.70
N LEU A 30 19.68 10.96 12.34
CA LEU A 30 19.29 12.25 11.73
C LEU A 30 19.36 13.42 12.72
N ARG A 31 19.17 13.16 14.02
CA ARG A 31 19.44 14.17 15.07
C ARG A 31 20.93 14.50 15.21
N MET A 32 21.81 13.50 15.05
CA MET A 32 23.25 13.71 15.08
C MET A 32 23.78 14.32 13.77
N ASP A 33 23.12 14.02 12.66
CA ASP A 33 23.53 14.47 11.33
C ASP A 33 22.31 14.50 10.38
N PRO A 34 21.73 15.68 10.09
CA PRO A 34 20.61 15.82 9.15
C PRO A 34 20.91 15.33 7.73
N HIS A 35 22.21 15.29 7.32
CA HIS A 35 22.70 14.82 6.02
C HIS A 35 23.16 13.35 6.06
N PHE A 36 22.72 12.59 7.06
CA PHE A 36 23.19 11.22 7.28
C PHE A 36 22.91 10.28 6.09
N ILE A 37 21.72 10.40 5.47
CA ILE A 37 21.31 9.58 4.32
C ILE A 37 22.21 9.83 3.09
N GLU A 38 22.67 11.04 2.88
CA GLU A 38 23.51 11.43 1.74
C GLU A 38 24.89 10.74 1.69
N LYS A 39 25.31 10.15 2.80
CA LYS A 39 26.63 9.51 2.94
C LYS A 39 26.66 8.08 2.40
N PHE A 40 25.50 7.48 2.19
CA PHE A 40 25.46 6.07 1.79
C PHE A 40 25.77 5.89 0.30
N GLN A 41 26.62 4.95 0.02
CA GLN A 41 26.86 4.46 -1.33
C GLN A 41 25.87 3.33 -1.60
N MET A 42 24.90 3.64 -2.46
CA MET A 42 23.79 2.76 -2.79
C MET A 42 24.23 1.59 -3.69
N PRO A 43 23.52 0.45 -3.68
CA PRO A 43 23.78 -0.66 -4.59
C PRO A 43 23.46 -0.28 -6.05
N LYS A 44 23.82 -1.17 -6.98
CA LYS A 44 23.60 -0.92 -8.43
C LYS A 44 22.12 -0.83 -8.81
N ILE A 45 21.26 -1.53 -8.10
CA ILE A 45 19.81 -1.53 -8.32
C ILE A 45 19.15 -0.87 -7.12
N VAL A 46 18.45 0.24 -7.36
CA VAL A 46 17.68 0.95 -6.34
C VAL A 46 16.28 1.19 -6.87
N VAL A 47 15.31 0.48 -6.31
CA VAL A 47 13.89 0.59 -6.65
C VAL A 47 13.19 1.37 -5.55
N LEU A 48 12.71 2.56 -5.85
CA LEU A 48 11.84 3.34 -4.94
C LEU A 48 10.39 3.04 -5.28
N VAL A 49 9.57 2.76 -4.26
CA VAL A 49 8.15 2.45 -4.42
C VAL A 49 7.32 3.48 -3.67
N THR A 50 6.47 4.21 -4.39
CA THR A 50 5.59 5.24 -3.85
C THR A 50 4.16 5.14 -4.39
N GLY A 51 3.28 6.03 -3.98
CA GLY A 51 1.85 6.07 -4.33
C GLY A 51 0.94 5.94 -3.11
N THR A 52 -0.33 6.24 -3.23
CA THR A 52 -1.24 6.31 -2.07
C THR A 52 -1.46 4.94 -1.42
N ASN A 53 -1.82 3.92 -2.22
CA ASN A 53 -2.14 2.58 -1.74
C ASN A 53 -1.22 1.50 -2.31
N GLY A 54 -1.04 0.40 -1.58
CA GLY A 54 -0.29 -0.76 -2.04
C GLY A 54 1.23 -0.68 -1.89
N LYS A 55 1.82 0.45 -1.47
CA LYS A 55 3.28 0.65 -1.35
C LYS A 55 4.00 -0.52 -0.67
N THR A 56 3.60 -0.84 0.56
CA THR A 56 4.25 -1.89 1.38
C THR A 56 4.12 -3.27 0.74
N THR A 57 2.95 -3.59 0.19
CA THR A 57 2.74 -4.88 -0.48
C THR A 57 3.60 -4.98 -1.73
N THR A 58 3.58 -3.96 -2.60
CA THR A 58 4.36 -3.93 -3.83
C THR A 58 5.86 -3.96 -3.57
N SER A 59 6.37 -3.15 -2.63
CA SER A 59 7.79 -3.15 -2.29
C SER A 59 8.25 -4.51 -1.74
N ASN A 60 7.43 -5.16 -0.92
CA ASN A 60 7.74 -6.50 -0.42
C ASN A 60 7.68 -7.57 -1.53
N LEU A 61 6.68 -7.53 -2.42
CA LEU A 61 6.61 -8.43 -3.57
C LEU A 61 7.82 -8.29 -4.48
N ILE A 62 8.21 -7.06 -4.82
CA ILE A 62 9.41 -6.80 -5.62
C ILE A 62 10.65 -7.33 -4.90
N ALA A 63 10.85 -7.00 -3.62
CA ALA A 63 12.02 -7.43 -2.87
C ALA A 63 12.13 -8.96 -2.77
N GLU A 64 11.03 -9.66 -2.47
CA GLU A 64 11.03 -11.13 -2.41
C GLU A 64 11.21 -11.75 -3.79
N SER A 65 10.66 -11.16 -4.86
CA SER A 65 10.85 -11.62 -6.23
C SER A 65 12.31 -11.49 -6.70
N LEU A 66 12.96 -10.37 -6.35
CA LEU A 66 14.39 -10.19 -6.62
C LEU A 66 15.25 -11.19 -5.83
N ARG A 67 14.90 -11.48 -4.56
CA ARG A 67 15.57 -12.53 -3.77
C ARG A 67 15.37 -13.93 -4.39
N ALA A 68 14.15 -14.23 -4.82
CA ALA A 68 13.85 -15.50 -5.50
C ALA A 68 14.60 -15.62 -6.85
N ALA A 69 14.93 -14.51 -7.50
CA ALA A 69 15.79 -14.45 -8.68
C ALA A 69 17.29 -14.53 -8.33
N GLY A 70 17.68 -14.66 -7.06
CA GLY A 70 19.06 -14.87 -6.61
C GLY A 70 19.83 -13.61 -6.19
N LEU A 71 19.18 -12.45 -6.12
CA LEU A 71 19.84 -11.21 -5.71
C LEU A 71 19.85 -11.05 -4.17
N ASP A 72 20.92 -10.46 -3.62
CA ASP A 72 20.95 -9.97 -2.25
C ASP A 72 20.21 -8.63 -2.16
N VAL A 73 19.12 -8.56 -1.38
CA VAL A 73 18.19 -7.42 -1.38
C VAL A 73 17.92 -6.91 0.02
N ILE A 74 18.07 -5.60 0.22
CA ILE A 74 17.55 -4.91 1.40
C ILE A 74 16.20 -4.25 1.11
N ASN A 75 15.29 -4.24 2.09
CA ASN A 75 14.05 -3.48 2.03
C ASN A 75 13.50 -3.10 3.42
N ASN A 76 12.73 -2.03 3.51
CA ASN A 76 12.04 -1.58 4.71
C ASN A 76 10.68 -2.31 4.86
N ARG A 77 10.76 -3.60 5.11
CA ARG A 77 9.66 -4.59 5.06
C ARG A 77 8.40 -4.20 5.84
N ARG A 78 8.55 -3.42 6.92
CA ARG A 78 7.45 -2.99 7.80
C ARG A 78 6.72 -1.74 7.31
N GLY A 79 7.17 -1.13 6.20
CA GLY A 79 6.61 0.12 5.71
C GLY A 79 7.10 1.37 6.46
N ASP A 80 8.29 1.31 7.06
CA ASP A 80 8.96 2.47 7.67
C ASP A 80 9.47 3.40 6.56
N ASN A 81 8.56 4.14 5.91
CA ASN A 81 8.75 4.85 4.65
C ASN A 81 9.16 6.33 4.78
N LEU A 82 9.36 6.79 6.02
CA LEU A 82 9.87 8.12 6.33
C LEU A 82 11.41 8.13 6.44
N ASN A 83 12.01 9.33 6.42
CA ASN A 83 13.46 9.53 6.54
C ASN A 83 14.11 8.68 7.64
N VAL A 84 13.45 8.59 8.80
CA VAL A 84 13.96 7.84 9.97
C VAL A 84 14.03 6.33 9.71
N GLY A 85 13.03 5.77 9.04
CA GLY A 85 13.02 4.36 8.65
C GLY A 85 14.07 4.04 7.59
N ILE A 86 14.18 4.90 6.58
CA ILE A 86 15.20 4.80 5.51
C ILE A 86 16.62 4.89 6.10
N ALA A 87 16.88 5.86 6.99
CA ALA A 87 18.16 5.97 7.66
C ALA A 87 18.52 4.72 8.48
N THR A 88 17.52 4.13 9.18
CA THR A 88 17.71 2.86 9.90
C THR A 88 18.05 1.71 8.94
N LEU A 89 17.30 1.57 7.84
CA LEU A 89 17.54 0.53 6.83
C LEU A 89 18.96 0.60 6.28
N LEU A 90 19.38 1.77 5.82
CA LEU A 90 20.69 1.97 5.22
C LEU A 90 21.83 1.73 6.24
N ALA A 91 21.70 2.28 7.45
CA ALA A 91 22.73 2.12 8.49
C ALA A 91 22.89 0.66 8.93
N SER A 92 21.78 -0.07 9.08
CA SER A 92 21.82 -1.47 9.53
C SER A 92 22.40 -2.43 8.49
N ASN A 93 22.37 -2.05 7.20
CA ASN A 93 22.83 -2.87 6.09
C ASN A 93 24.09 -2.34 5.40
N SER A 94 24.85 -1.46 6.04
CA SER A 94 26.08 -0.90 5.48
C SER A 94 27.36 -1.32 6.24
N ASP A 95 28.49 -1.18 5.57
CA ASP A 95 29.79 -1.29 6.21
C ASP A 95 30.21 0.01 6.93
N SER A 96 31.42 0.02 7.51
CA SER A 96 31.96 1.18 8.23
C SER A 96 32.26 2.40 7.35
N ASN A 97 32.20 2.26 6.04
CA ASN A 97 32.47 3.28 5.03
C ASN A 97 31.20 3.71 4.32
N PHE A 98 30.03 3.40 4.87
CA PHE A 98 28.70 3.70 4.32
C PHE A 98 28.38 2.97 2.99
N HIS A 99 29.08 1.90 2.62
CA HIS A 99 28.66 1.08 1.48
C HIS A 99 27.52 0.15 1.91
N VAL A 100 26.42 0.24 1.23
CA VAL A 100 25.26 -0.68 1.43
C VAL A 100 25.67 -2.06 0.93
N LYS A 101 25.58 -3.06 1.80
CA LYS A 101 25.95 -4.46 1.53
C LYS A 101 24.77 -5.21 0.95
N ALA A 102 24.46 -4.95 -0.31
CA ALA A 102 23.43 -5.63 -1.08
C ALA A 102 23.65 -5.39 -2.57
N GLU A 103 23.05 -6.22 -3.42
CA GLU A 103 23.03 -6.02 -4.87
C GLU A 103 21.87 -5.10 -5.28
N ALA A 104 20.77 -5.13 -4.50
CA ALA A 104 19.61 -4.30 -4.72
C ALA A 104 19.04 -3.71 -3.41
N ALA A 105 18.46 -2.54 -3.51
CA ALA A 105 17.66 -1.91 -2.46
C ALA A 105 16.25 -1.64 -2.99
N VAL A 106 15.23 -2.21 -2.35
CA VAL A 106 13.83 -1.91 -2.64
C VAL A 106 13.27 -1.13 -1.46
N ILE A 107 12.98 0.13 -1.68
CA ILE A 107 12.64 1.07 -0.60
C ILE A 107 11.23 1.61 -0.82
N GLU A 108 10.32 1.28 0.09
CA GLU A 108 9.06 2.00 0.20
C GLU A 108 9.33 3.42 0.68
N VAL A 109 8.80 4.41 -0.02
CA VAL A 109 9.02 5.84 0.29
C VAL A 109 7.69 6.57 0.28
N ASP A 110 7.43 7.32 1.35
CA ASP A 110 6.33 8.29 1.41
C ASP A 110 6.55 9.39 0.37
N GLU A 111 5.50 9.92 -0.21
CA GLU A 111 5.53 10.82 -1.35
C GLU A 111 6.32 12.13 -1.06
N LEU A 112 6.17 12.68 0.16
CA LEU A 112 6.91 13.87 0.58
C LEU A 112 8.36 13.55 0.93
N THR A 113 8.61 12.37 1.46
CA THR A 113 9.96 11.84 1.71
C THR A 113 10.67 11.58 0.38
N LEU A 114 9.97 11.02 -0.62
CA LEU A 114 10.49 10.84 -1.97
C LEU A 114 11.00 12.17 -2.54
N TYR A 115 10.18 13.22 -2.49
CA TYR A 115 10.58 14.55 -2.97
C TYR A 115 11.90 15.04 -2.36
N ARG A 116 12.08 14.82 -1.05
CA ARG A 116 13.27 15.27 -0.31
C ARG A 116 14.50 14.41 -0.54
N GLN A 117 14.31 13.08 -0.70
CA GLN A 117 15.41 12.11 -0.68
C GLN A 117 15.70 11.49 -2.06
N PHE A 118 14.96 11.83 -3.11
CA PHE A 118 15.08 11.20 -4.41
C PHE A 118 16.52 11.16 -4.91
N LYS A 119 17.18 12.33 -4.93
CA LYS A 119 18.56 12.44 -5.39
C LYS A 119 19.54 11.72 -4.47
N ASN A 120 19.33 11.78 -3.16
CA ASN A 120 20.21 11.18 -2.15
C ASN A 120 20.17 9.65 -2.14
N LEU A 121 19.06 9.07 -2.58
CA LEU A 121 18.89 7.62 -2.69
C LEU A 121 19.38 7.04 -4.01
N HIS A 122 19.78 7.88 -4.96
CA HIS A 122 20.33 7.47 -6.27
C HIS A 122 19.49 6.37 -6.96
N PRO A 123 18.16 6.55 -7.16
CA PRO A 123 17.32 5.51 -7.72
C PRO A 123 17.74 5.15 -9.14
N THR A 124 17.58 3.88 -9.48
CA THR A 124 17.63 3.38 -10.86
C THR A 124 16.22 3.15 -11.39
N HIS A 125 15.27 2.85 -10.49
CA HIS A 125 13.87 2.61 -10.81
C HIS A 125 12.98 3.38 -9.83
N LEU A 126 11.92 3.97 -10.37
CA LEU A 126 10.83 4.57 -9.59
C LEU A 126 9.52 3.89 -9.93
N VAL A 127 8.86 3.32 -8.95
CA VAL A 127 7.52 2.74 -9.07
C VAL A 127 6.50 3.71 -8.47
N VAL A 128 5.45 4.02 -9.23
CA VAL A 128 4.31 4.80 -8.76
C VAL A 128 3.03 3.99 -8.95
N ASN A 129 2.52 3.43 -7.86
CA ASN A 129 1.38 2.51 -7.89
C ASN A 129 0.06 3.15 -8.31
N ASN A 130 -0.30 4.25 -7.66
CA ASN A 130 -1.56 4.94 -7.84
C ASN A 130 -1.58 6.25 -7.05
N PHE A 131 -2.50 7.14 -7.42
CA PHE A 131 -2.83 8.31 -6.62
C PHE A 131 -4.33 8.35 -6.32
N PHE A 132 -4.66 8.35 -5.05
CA PHE A 132 -6.00 8.56 -4.53
C PHE A 132 -6.01 9.74 -3.56
N ARG A 133 -7.20 10.28 -3.34
CA ARG A 133 -7.39 11.22 -2.25
C ARG A 133 -7.00 10.52 -0.94
N ASP A 134 -6.03 11.07 -0.25
CA ASP A 134 -5.61 10.66 1.09
C ASP A 134 -6.00 11.77 2.08
N GLN A 135 -5.61 11.65 3.33
CA GLN A 135 -5.90 12.65 4.35
C GLN A 135 -5.26 14.00 4.00
N LEU A 136 -6.08 15.03 3.80
CA LEU A 136 -5.65 16.35 3.35
C LEU A 136 -4.73 17.05 4.34
N ASP A 137 -4.94 16.84 5.62
CA ASP A 137 -4.15 17.41 6.71
C ASP A 137 -2.72 16.86 6.79
N ARG A 138 -2.48 15.63 6.29
CA ARG A 138 -1.18 14.96 6.28
C ARG A 138 -0.37 15.16 5.00
N ALA A 139 -1.02 14.93 3.88
CA ALA A 139 -0.36 14.86 2.58
C ALA A 139 -0.57 16.13 1.73
N GLY A 140 -1.52 16.99 2.11
CA GLY A 140 -1.98 18.08 1.28
C GLY A 140 -2.81 17.59 0.10
N GLU A 141 -3.07 18.48 -0.86
CA GLU A 141 -3.79 18.10 -2.07
C GLU A 141 -2.96 17.16 -2.95
N MET A 142 -3.58 16.14 -3.51
CA MET A 142 -2.98 15.16 -4.43
C MET A 142 -2.21 15.85 -5.57
N GLU A 143 -2.73 16.95 -6.09
CA GLU A 143 -2.09 17.74 -7.15
C GLU A 143 -0.70 18.27 -6.74
N THR A 144 -0.55 18.68 -5.49
CA THR A 144 0.76 19.12 -4.96
C THR A 144 1.76 17.96 -4.89
N ILE A 145 1.29 16.78 -4.50
CA ILE A 145 2.13 15.57 -4.45
C ILE A 145 2.61 15.18 -5.85
N ILE A 146 1.69 15.10 -6.81
CA ILE A 146 2.01 14.73 -8.19
C ILE A 146 3.05 15.71 -8.76
N ARG A 147 2.83 17.02 -8.59
CA ARG A 147 3.76 18.06 -9.06
C ARG A 147 5.15 17.88 -8.46
N LYS A 148 5.27 17.59 -7.16
CA LYS A 148 6.56 17.32 -6.52
C LYS A 148 7.26 16.10 -7.09
N ILE A 149 6.52 15.05 -7.44
CA ILE A 149 7.11 13.88 -8.08
C ILE A 149 7.56 14.24 -9.51
N GLN A 150 6.77 14.99 -10.25
CA GLN A 150 7.14 15.49 -11.57
C GLN A 150 8.43 16.32 -11.52
N GLU A 151 8.59 17.21 -10.53
CA GLU A 151 9.80 18.02 -10.33
C GLU A 151 11.06 17.16 -10.12
N VAL A 152 10.99 16.12 -9.30
CA VAL A 152 12.19 15.27 -9.04
C VAL A 152 12.48 14.28 -10.16
N THR A 153 11.52 14.00 -11.03
CA THR A 153 11.67 13.09 -12.16
C THR A 153 12.00 13.78 -13.48
N GLU A 154 12.00 15.11 -13.55
CA GLU A 154 12.23 15.88 -14.78
C GLU A 154 13.56 15.51 -15.46
N ASP A 155 14.65 15.46 -14.68
CA ASP A 155 16.00 15.11 -15.15
C ASP A 155 16.36 13.64 -14.90
N PHE A 156 15.41 12.82 -14.46
CA PHE A 156 15.68 11.43 -14.16
C PHE A 156 15.87 10.61 -15.44
N THR A 157 16.93 9.80 -15.47
CA THR A 157 17.30 8.99 -16.65
C THR A 157 17.10 7.50 -16.45
N GLY A 158 16.60 7.06 -15.30
CA GLY A 158 16.32 5.66 -15.01
C GLY A 158 14.94 5.22 -15.50
N ASP A 159 14.48 4.10 -15.00
CA ASP A 159 13.21 3.49 -15.36
C ASP A 159 12.09 3.98 -14.44
N ILE A 160 10.95 4.43 -14.99
CA ILE A 160 9.76 4.80 -14.24
C ILE A 160 8.64 3.83 -14.58
N ILE A 161 8.12 3.15 -13.56
CA ILE A 161 7.05 2.16 -13.68
C ILE A 161 5.73 2.79 -13.19
N LEU A 162 4.76 2.94 -14.09
CA LEU A 162 3.50 3.61 -13.86
C LEU A 162 2.31 2.68 -14.05
N ASN A 163 1.27 2.86 -13.23
CA ASN A 163 -0.02 2.24 -13.48
C ASN A 163 -0.68 2.89 -14.69
N GLY A 164 -0.77 2.18 -15.80
CA GLY A 164 -1.35 2.67 -17.04
C GLY A 164 -2.85 2.90 -17.00
N ASP A 165 -3.54 2.34 -15.99
CA ASP A 165 -4.97 2.49 -15.77
C ASP A 165 -5.28 3.63 -14.77
N ASP A 166 -4.28 4.38 -14.31
CA ASP A 166 -4.44 5.56 -13.46
C ASP A 166 -4.01 6.83 -14.20
N PRO A 167 -4.94 7.74 -14.55
CA PRO A 167 -4.59 8.98 -15.23
C PRO A 167 -3.65 9.88 -14.41
N ASN A 168 -3.66 9.77 -13.09
CA ASN A 168 -2.82 10.58 -12.22
C ASN A 168 -1.36 10.10 -12.21
N THR A 169 -1.10 8.81 -12.36
CA THR A 169 0.27 8.30 -12.49
C THR A 169 0.84 8.58 -13.88
N LEU A 170 0.04 8.39 -14.95
CA LEU A 170 0.50 8.57 -16.33
C LEU A 170 0.98 9.99 -16.62
N ARG A 171 0.44 11.01 -15.95
CA ARG A 171 0.86 12.40 -16.15
C ARG A 171 2.31 12.67 -15.70
N ILE A 172 2.94 11.76 -14.94
CA ILE A 172 4.37 11.87 -14.61
C ILE A 172 5.22 11.74 -15.86
N ALA A 173 4.82 10.89 -16.82
CA ALA A 173 5.51 10.74 -18.10
C ALA A 173 5.54 12.04 -18.93
N ASP A 174 4.66 13.00 -18.67
CA ASP A 174 4.62 14.26 -19.38
C ASP A 174 5.83 15.16 -19.09
N THR A 175 6.40 15.04 -17.89
CA THR A 175 7.60 15.80 -17.45
C THR A 175 8.88 15.00 -17.49
N ALA A 176 8.83 13.71 -17.22
CA ALA A 176 9.99 12.82 -17.12
C ALA A 176 10.53 12.39 -18.52
N LYS A 177 10.92 13.36 -19.34
CA LYS A 177 11.29 13.15 -20.77
C LYS A 177 12.59 12.37 -20.97
N SER A 178 13.46 12.33 -19.98
CA SER A 178 14.75 11.63 -20.02
C SER A 178 14.66 10.21 -19.48
N ALA A 179 13.56 9.85 -18.81
CA ALA A 179 13.35 8.54 -18.22
C ALA A 179 12.80 7.53 -19.24
N HIS A 180 13.03 6.25 -18.98
CA HIS A 180 12.36 5.15 -19.67
C HIS A 180 11.04 4.88 -18.96
N ILE A 181 9.92 5.10 -19.66
CA ILE A 181 8.58 4.91 -19.07
C ILE A 181 8.10 3.51 -19.37
N HIS A 182 7.74 2.77 -18.32
CA HIS A 182 7.13 1.44 -18.39
C HIS A 182 5.75 1.49 -17.75
N THR A 183 4.80 0.79 -18.35
CA THR A 183 3.44 0.76 -17.84
C THR A 183 2.94 -0.66 -17.61
N PHE A 184 2.10 -0.81 -16.60
CA PHE A 184 1.30 -2.01 -16.39
C PHE A 184 -0.18 -1.67 -16.39
N SER A 185 -1.01 -2.64 -16.79
CA SER A 185 -2.45 -2.49 -16.83
C SER A 185 -3.18 -3.81 -16.63
N VAL A 186 -4.49 -3.72 -16.40
CA VAL A 186 -5.36 -4.89 -16.26
C VAL A 186 -6.51 -4.73 -17.25
N ASP A 187 -6.68 -5.69 -18.15
CA ASP A 187 -7.75 -5.68 -19.13
C ASP A 187 -9.12 -5.95 -18.49
N ARG A 188 -10.20 -5.71 -19.24
CA ARG A 188 -11.57 -5.94 -18.81
C ARG A 188 -11.74 -7.37 -18.29
N ASN A 189 -12.38 -7.51 -17.15
CA ASN A 189 -12.67 -8.78 -16.50
C ASN A 189 -14.10 -8.77 -15.89
N GLU A 190 -14.51 -9.85 -15.22
CA GLU A 190 -15.87 -10.02 -14.74
C GLU A 190 -16.33 -9.00 -13.69
N ILE A 191 -15.40 -8.39 -12.92
CA ILE A 191 -15.73 -7.37 -11.93
C ILE A 191 -15.64 -5.94 -12.47
N SER A 192 -15.19 -5.76 -13.70
CA SER A 192 -15.09 -4.46 -14.35
C SER A 192 -16.47 -3.83 -14.55
N LYS A 193 -16.59 -2.54 -14.24
CA LYS A 193 -17.84 -1.77 -14.34
C LYS A 193 -17.77 -0.73 -15.43
N GLU A 194 -18.92 -0.42 -16.04
CA GLU A 194 -19.01 0.68 -17.02
C GLU A 194 -19.11 2.05 -16.37
N LYS A 195 -19.52 2.09 -15.10
CA LYS A 195 -19.63 3.32 -14.29
C LYS A 195 -19.07 3.06 -12.91
N THR A 196 -18.51 4.09 -12.30
CA THR A 196 -18.12 4.06 -10.89
C THR A 196 -19.09 4.88 -10.05
N ASP A 197 -19.42 4.38 -8.88
CA ASP A 197 -20.15 5.05 -7.81
C ASP A 197 -19.21 5.70 -6.79
N GLU A 198 -17.91 5.45 -6.91
CA GLU A 198 -16.91 5.96 -5.99
C GLU A 198 -16.42 7.36 -6.37
N ALA A 199 -15.95 8.11 -5.37
CA ALA A 199 -15.26 9.37 -5.62
C ALA A 199 -14.09 9.13 -6.57
N SER A 200 -14.00 9.91 -7.64
CA SER A 200 -13.03 9.71 -8.72
C SER A 200 -12.24 10.98 -8.96
N GLU A 201 -10.92 10.87 -8.79
CA GLU A 201 -9.95 11.96 -9.05
C GLU A 201 -9.44 11.96 -10.51
N GLY A 202 -9.90 11.00 -11.32
CA GLY A 202 -9.44 10.81 -12.71
C GLY A 202 -10.52 11.14 -13.75
N LYS A 203 -11.35 12.17 -13.54
CA LYS A 203 -12.46 12.50 -14.46
C LYS A 203 -12.03 13.32 -15.67
N PHE A 204 -10.98 14.11 -15.54
CA PHE A 204 -10.58 15.09 -16.54
C PHE A 204 -9.15 14.85 -17.01
N CYS A 205 -8.91 15.09 -18.29
CA CYS A 205 -7.58 15.01 -18.87
C CYS A 205 -6.66 16.07 -18.24
N PRO A 206 -5.50 15.68 -17.68
CA PRO A 206 -4.58 16.63 -17.05
C PRO A 206 -3.91 17.58 -18.06
N ARG A 207 -3.94 17.24 -19.36
CA ARG A 207 -3.33 18.07 -20.43
C ARG A 207 -4.29 19.14 -20.95
N CYS A 208 -5.56 18.77 -21.22
CA CYS A 208 -6.49 19.67 -21.90
C CYS A 208 -7.76 20.01 -21.08
N GLY A 209 -7.95 19.44 -19.89
CA GLY A 209 -9.09 19.68 -19.02
C GLY A 209 -10.42 19.07 -19.48
N ARG A 210 -10.47 18.36 -20.61
CA ARG A 210 -11.69 17.71 -21.10
C ARG A 210 -11.98 16.41 -20.34
N PRO A 211 -13.24 15.96 -20.24
CA PRO A 211 -13.58 14.69 -19.64
C PRO A 211 -12.83 13.53 -20.29
N LEU A 212 -12.31 12.62 -19.50
CA LEU A 212 -11.78 11.35 -19.97
C LEU A 212 -12.93 10.38 -20.26
N LYS A 213 -12.79 9.62 -21.33
CA LYS A 213 -13.73 8.57 -21.70
C LYS A 213 -13.19 7.23 -21.21
N TYR A 214 -13.93 6.61 -20.28
CA TYR A 214 -13.60 5.31 -19.76
C TYR A 214 -14.30 4.21 -20.56
N SER A 215 -13.54 3.18 -20.94
CA SER A 215 -14.08 1.95 -21.52
C SER A 215 -14.60 1.03 -20.40
N TYR A 216 -13.98 1.05 -19.26
CA TYR A 216 -14.38 0.37 -18.02
C TYR A 216 -13.60 0.90 -16.83
N TYR A 217 -14.14 0.65 -15.64
CA TYR A 217 -13.49 0.88 -14.35
C TYR A 217 -13.23 -0.45 -13.66
N GLN A 218 -12.08 -0.59 -13.03
CA GLN A 218 -11.78 -1.71 -12.13
C GLN A 218 -12.22 -1.38 -10.70
N TYR A 219 -11.81 -0.22 -10.21
CA TYR A 219 -12.24 0.35 -8.92
C TYR A 219 -11.93 1.85 -8.90
N SER A 220 -12.77 2.64 -8.23
CA SER A 220 -12.63 4.12 -8.20
C SER A 220 -12.41 4.72 -9.60
N HIS A 221 -11.29 5.40 -9.84
CA HIS A 221 -10.90 5.94 -11.14
C HIS A 221 -9.88 5.06 -11.88
N ILE A 222 -9.49 3.94 -11.32
CA ILE A 222 -8.59 2.99 -11.98
C ILE A 222 -9.38 2.21 -13.04
N GLY A 223 -8.91 2.26 -14.27
CA GLY A 223 -9.52 1.57 -15.41
C GLY A 223 -9.01 2.06 -16.75
N ARG A 224 -9.50 1.48 -17.85
CA ARG A 224 -9.07 1.86 -19.20
C ARG A 224 -9.77 3.14 -19.64
N PHE A 225 -8.98 4.17 -19.87
CA PHE A 225 -9.47 5.49 -20.28
C PHE A 225 -8.70 6.05 -21.48
N ILE A 226 -9.28 7.06 -22.11
CA ILE A 226 -8.65 7.84 -23.17
C ILE A 226 -9.18 9.27 -23.18
N CYS A 227 -8.33 10.22 -23.50
CA CYS A 227 -8.73 11.54 -23.93
C CYS A 227 -8.86 11.57 -25.45
N GLU A 228 -10.06 11.75 -25.98
CA GLU A 228 -10.31 11.76 -27.42
C GLU A 228 -9.66 12.97 -28.14
N SER A 229 -9.19 13.97 -27.41
CA SER A 229 -8.63 15.20 -27.98
C SER A 229 -7.11 15.20 -28.14
N ASP A 230 -6.39 14.49 -27.29
CA ASP A 230 -4.92 14.50 -27.27
C ASP A 230 -4.33 13.10 -27.05
N GLU A 231 -5.16 12.07 -27.15
CA GLU A 231 -4.81 10.66 -27.01
C GLU A 231 -4.16 10.30 -25.64
N PHE A 232 -4.28 11.17 -24.61
CA PHE A 232 -3.82 10.84 -23.26
C PHE A 232 -4.54 9.59 -22.74
N GLY A 233 -3.79 8.59 -22.28
CA GLY A 233 -4.30 7.27 -21.91
C GLY A 233 -4.19 6.22 -23.02
N LYS A 234 -3.76 6.58 -24.23
CA LYS A 234 -3.41 5.61 -25.25
C LYS A 234 -2.03 5.04 -24.95
N ILE A 235 -2.01 3.85 -24.38
CA ILE A 235 -0.79 3.15 -23.96
C ILE A 235 -0.70 1.79 -24.63
N ASP A 236 0.55 1.31 -24.79
CA ASP A 236 0.89 -0.08 -25.06
C ASP A 236 1.66 -0.60 -23.83
N PRO A 237 0.97 -1.29 -22.90
CA PRO A 237 1.57 -1.60 -21.61
C PRO A 237 2.67 -2.65 -21.74
N ASP A 238 3.75 -2.47 -20.97
CA ASP A 238 4.83 -3.44 -20.87
C ASP A 238 4.40 -4.77 -20.29
N VAL A 239 3.47 -4.71 -19.33
CA VAL A 239 2.83 -5.85 -18.71
C VAL A 239 1.32 -5.61 -18.68
N GLU A 240 0.58 -6.43 -19.42
CA GLU A 240 -0.88 -6.42 -19.42
C GLU A 240 -1.41 -7.73 -18.85
N VAL A 241 -2.26 -7.62 -17.84
CA VAL A 241 -3.05 -8.75 -17.36
C VAL A 241 -4.26 -8.91 -18.27
N THR A 242 -4.29 -9.96 -19.06
CA THR A 242 -5.30 -10.19 -20.12
C THR A 242 -6.48 -11.04 -19.69
N ALA A 243 -6.34 -11.82 -18.61
CA ALA A 243 -7.42 -12.62 -18.03
C ALA A 243 -7.21 -12.83 -16.52
N ILE A 244 -8.31 -12.97 -15.80
CA ILE A 244 -8.33 -13.26 -14.36
C ILE A 244 -9.32 -14.41 -14.12
N ASP A 245 -8.88 -15.40 -13.34
CA ASP A 245 -9.73 -16.49 -12.82
C ASP A 245 -9.78 -16.35 -11.29
N TYR A 246 -10.83 -15.74 -10.79
CA TYR A 246 -11.02 -15.51 -9.36
C TYR A 246 -11.28 -16.80 -8.56
N VAL A 247 -11.75 -17.85 -9.23
CA VAL A 247 -11.97 -19.16 -8.58
C VAL A 247 -10.66 -19.91 -8.37
N LYS A 248 -9.78 -19.87 -9.36
CA LYS A 248 -8.44 -20.50 -9.27
C LYS A 248 -7.39 -19.57 -8.67
N GLU A 249 -7.75 -18.33 -8.36
CA GLU A 249 -6.83 -17.31 -7.87
C GLU A 249 -5.62 -17.15 -8.79
N THR A 250 -5.87 -17.04 -10.12
CA THR A 250 -4.82 -16.89 -11.13
C THR A 250 -5.14 -15.74 -12.09
N PHE A 251 -4.08 -15.21 -12.69
CA PHE A 251 -4.19 -14.21 -13.76
C PHE A 251 -3.19 -14.53 -14.89
N THR A 252 -3.45 -14.01 -16.09
CA THR A 252 -2.66 -14.29 -17.28
C THR A 252 -1.90 -13.05 -17.76
N VAL A 253 -0.59 -13.22 -18.00
CA VAL A 253 0.26 -12.23 -18.66
C VAL A 253 1.02 -12.93 -19.78
N ASN A 254 1.01 -12.39 -20.99
CA ASN A 254 1.69 -12.96 -22.17
C ASN A 254 1.32 -14.45 -22.44
N GLY A 255 0.07 -14.83 -22.15
CA GLY A 255 -0.40 -16.22 -22.31
C GLY A 255 0.04 -17.19 -21.24
N GLN A 256 0.79 -16.75 -20.23
CA GLN A 256 1.22 -17.56 -19.08
C GLN A 256 0.39 -17.21 -17.85
N ASN A 257 0.02 -18.23 -17.06
CA ASN A 257 -0.74 -18.06 -15.82
C ASN A 257 0.19 -17.84 -14.62
N TYR A 258 -0.20 -16.89 -13.77
CA TYR A 258 0.44 -16.54 -12.51
C TYR A 258 -0.57 -16.64 -11.36
N HIS A 259 -0.09 -16.92 -10.16
CA HIS A 259 -0.94 -16.94 -8.98
C HIS A 259 -1.22 -15.53 -8.46
N ASN A 260 -2.41 -15.37 -7.90
CA ASN A 260 -2.78 -14.17 -7.16
C ASN A 260 -2.76 -14.50 -5.66
N PHE A 261 -1.92 -13.83 -4.88
CA PHE A 261 -1.72 -14.12 -3.45
C PHE A 261 -2.93 -13.78 -2.57
N ILE A 262 -3.88 -13.03 -3.08
CA ILE A 262 -5.18 -12.75 -2.47
C ILE A 262 -6.20 -12.44 -3.55
N ASN A 263 -7.42 -12.94 -3.39
CA ASN A 263 -8.51 -12.78 -4.35
C ASN A 263 -9.07 -11.35 -4.37
N SER A 264 -8.30 -10.44 -4.98
CA SER A 264 -8.69 -9.04 -5.14
C SER A 264 -8.00 -8.39 -6.33
N ILE A 265 -8.66 -7.42 -6.94
CA ILE A 265 -8.15 -6.70 -8.11
C ILE A 265 -6.91 -5.86 -7.78
N TYR A 266 -6.83 -5.24 -6.61
CA TYR A 266 -5.67 -4.45 -6.22
C TYR A 266 -4.40 -5.31 -6.02
N ALA A 267 -4.57 -6.59 -5.62
CA ALA A 267 -3.45 -7.52 -5.53
C ALA A 267 -2.88 -7.85 -6.92
N ILE A 268 -3.75 -8.00 -7.92
CA ILE A 268 -3.36 -8.22 -9.31
C ILE A 268 -2.56 -7.03 -9.85
N TYR A 269 -2.96 -5.79 -9.55
CA TYR A 269 -2.17 -4.60 -9.88
C TYR A 269 -0.80 -4.61 -9.23
N ASN A 270 -0.68 -5.02 -7.96
CA ASN A 270 0.61 -5.13 -7.28
C ASN A 270 1.50 -6.22 -7.91
N CYS A 271 0.91 -7.35 -8.35
CA CYS A 271 1.62 -8.39 -9.09
C CYS A 271 2.08 -7.89 -10.47
N ALA A 272 1.21 -7.23 -11.24
CA ALA A 272 1.54 -6.68 -12.55
C ALA A 272 2.68 -5.65 -12.45
N CYS A 273 2.63 -4.77 -11.46
CA CYS A 273 3.72 -3.84 -11.15
C CYS A 273 5.03 -4.58 -10.86
N THR A 274 4.98 -5.64 -10.03
CA THR A 274 6.17 -6.46 -9.72
C THR A 274 6.76 -7.10 -10.98
N LEU A 275 5.91 -7.68 -11.85
CA LEU A 275 6.35 -8.26 -13.12
C LEU A 275 6.97 -7.21 -14.04
N THR A 276 6.48 -5.97 -14.02
CA THR A 276 7.06 -4.87 -14.81
C THR A 276 8.48 -4.54 -14.32
N VAL A 277 8.72 -4.47 -13.01
CA VAL A 277 10.09 -4.31 -12.47
C VAL A 277 10.98 -5.49 -12.85
N MET A 278 10.46 -6.72 -12.77
CA MET A 278 11.22 -7.91 -13.21
C MET A 278 11.60 -7.83 -14.69
N LYS A 279 10.69 -7.31 -15.54
CA LYS A 279 10.91 -7.10 -16.98
C LYS A 279 12.04 -6.09 -17.22
N THR A 280 12.04 -4.94 -16.56
CA THR A 280 13.07 -3.90 -16.72
C THR A 280 14.45 -4.40 -16.32
N LEU A 281 14.52 -5.32 -15.37
CA LEU A 281 15.76 -5.95 -14.92
C LEU A 281 16.14 -7.22 -15.72
N ASN A 282 15.37 -7.60 -16.75
CA ASN A 282 15.53 -8.81 -17.55
C ASN A 282 15.57 -10.10 -16.69
N LEU A 283 14.74 -10.18 -15.65
CA LEU A 283 14.63 -11.32 -14.76
C LEU A 283 13.44 -12.22 -15.12
N ASP A 284 13.55 -13.52 -14.80
CA ASP A 284 12.51 -14.50 -15.08
C ASP A 284 11.27 -14.27 -14.19
N PHE A 285 10.10 -14.16 -14.80
CA PHE A 285 8.82 -14.03 -14.11
C PHE A 285 8.44 -15.23 -13.23
N ASN A 286 9.03 -16.41 -13.48
CA ASN A 286 8.81 -17.59 -12.63
C ASN A 286 9.27 -17.36 -11.19
N ALA A 287 10.32 -16.56 -10.97
CA ALA A 287 10.77 -16.19 -9.64
C ALA A 287 9.67 -15.39 -8.89
N ALA A 288 9.03 -14.42 -9.57
CA ALA A 288 7.90 -13.68 -9.01
C ALA A 288 6.67 -14.57 -8.78
N ASN A 289 6.36 -15.49 -9.71
CA ASN A 289 5.22 -16.40 -9.57
C ASN A 289 5.36 -17.31 -8.35
N HIS A 290 6.56 -17.80 -8.06
CA HIS A 290 6.84 -18.56 -6.84
C HIS A 290 6.56 -17.72 -5.59
N VAL A 291 6.94 -16.45 -5.59
CA VAL A 291 6.63 -15.54 -4.49
C VAL A 291 5.11 -15.34 -4.37
N PHE A 292 4.39 -15.10 -5.46
CA PHE A 292 2.94 -14.90 -5.45
C PHE A 292 2.19 -16.08 -4.85
N GLN A 293 2.67 -17.33 -5.06
CA GLN A 293 2.09 -18.54 -4.46
C GLN A 293 2.24 -18.61 -2.94
N THR A 294 3.33 -18.04 -2.41
CA THR A 294 3.73 -18.22 -1.01
C THR A 294 3.65 -16.93 -0.18
N PHE A 295 3.29 -15.82 -0.83
CA PHE A 295 3.27 -14.52 -0.17
C PHE A 295 2.17 -14.42 0.86
N VAL A 296 2.56 -14.19 2.10
CA VAL A 296 1.62 -13.95 3.20
C VAL A 296 1.64 -12.48 3.56
N MET A 297 0.50 -11.84 3.45
CA MET A 297 0.32 -10.47 3.89
C MET A 297 0.50 -10.37 5.41
N LYS A 298 1.18 -9.33 5.84
CA LYS A 298 1.49 -9.05 7.25
C LYS A 298 1.25 -7.57 7.53
N GLU A 299 1.53 -7.17 8.74
CA GLU A 299 1.48 -5.78 9.17
C GLU A 299 0.07 -5.18 9.01
N GLY A 300 -0.94 -5.98 9.43
CA GLY A 300 -2.34 -5.56 9.41
C GLY A 300 -2.96 -5.47 8.01
N ARG A 301 -2.46 -6.23 7.05
CA ARG A 301 -3.06 -6.35 5.72
C ARG A 301 -3.51 -7.78 5.51
N ASN A 302 -4.82 -8.01 5.62
CA ASN A 302 -5.42 -9.35 5.59
C ASN A 302 -4.70 -10.34 6.53
N GLU A 303 -4.26 -9.84 7.69
CA GLU A 303 -3.53 -10.63 8.69
C GLU A 303 -4.52 -11.45 9.51
N LYS A 304 -4.31 -12.75 9.60
CA LYS A 304 -5.23 -13.72 10.21
C LYS A 304 -4.82 -14.05 11.65
N TYR A 305 -5.83 -14.19 12.50
CA TYR A 305 -5.70 -14.59 13.89
C TYR A 305 -6.72 -15.68 14.24
N ASP A 306 -6.28 -16.71 14.97
CA ASP A 306 -7.12 -17.83 15.43
C ASP A 306 -7.77 -17.47 16.79
N LEU A 307 -8.87 -16.74 16.73
CA LEU A 307 -9.78 -16.63 17.88
C LEU A 307 -10.62 -17.91 18.00
N LYS A 308 -11.75 -17.93 18.71
CA LYS A 308 -12.67 -19.08 18.65
C LYS A 308 -13.11 -19.38 17.21
N GLN A 309 -13.14 -18.35 16.36
CA GLN A 309 -13.29 -18.40 14.92
C GLN A 309 -12.21 -17.52 14.27
N GLU A 310 -11.97 -17.67 12.97
CA GLU A 310 -11.00 -16.83 12.25
C GLU A 310 -11.33 -15.34 12.41
N CYS A 311 -10.32 -14.55 12.69
CA CYS A 311 -10.39 -13.10 12.74
C CYS A 311 -9.35 -12.50 11.79
N VAL A 312 -9.79 -11.65 10.86
CA VAL A 312 -8.91 -11.01 9.86
C VAL A 312 -8.85 -9.52 10.12
N ILE A 313 -7.64 -8.97 10.28
CA ILE A 313 -7.45 -7.53 10.46
C ILE A 313 -6.95 -6.84 9.20
N ASN A 314 -7.52 -5.66 8.91
CA ASN A 314 -7.15 -4.82 7.79
C ASN A 314 -6.93 -3.36 8.23
N LEU A 315 -5.81 -2.81 7.77
CA LEU A 315 -5.51 -1.38 7.87
C LEU A 315 -6.32 -0.60 6.84
N VAL A 316 -6.97 0.46 7.27
CA VAL A 316 -7.56 1.47 6.39
C VAL A 316 -7.12 2.86 6.82
N LYS A 317 -6.97 3.78 5.84
CA LYS A 317 -6.57 5.16 6.10
C LYS A 317 -7.25 6.19 5.18
N ASN A 318 -7.99 5.72 4.19
CA ASN A 318 -8.67 6.56 3.20
C ASN A 318 -9.91 5.84 2.64
N PRO A 319 -10.82 6.58 1.95
CA PRO A 319 -12.07 6.00 1.43
C PRO A 319 -11.86 4.82 0.50
N THR A 320 -10.92 4.91 -0.44
CA THR A 320 -10.67 3.86 -1.43
C THR A 320 -10.20 2.57 -0.75
N GLY A 321 -9.25 2.67 0.20
CA GLY A 321 -8.79 1.51 0.96
C GLY A 321 -9.92 0.87 1.77
N ALA A 322 -10.77 1.68 2.41
CA ALA A 322 -11.94 1.20 3.15
C ALA A 322 -12.93 0.49 2.23
N ASN A 323 -13.22 1.06 1.04
CA ASN A 323 -14.11 0.48 0.05
C ASN A 323 -13.65 -0.90 -0.42
N GLU A 324 -12.36 -1.05 -0.71
CA GLU A 324 -11.81 -2.33 -1.15
C GLU A 324 -11.81 -3.38 -0.03
N VAL A 325 -11.51 -2.98 1.22
CA VAL A 325 -11.61 -3.88 2.39
C VAL A 325 -13.07 -4.31 2.61
N MET A 326 -14.02 -3.40 2.53
CA MET A 326 -15.45 -3.74 2.65
C MET A 326 -15.92 -4.68 1.53
N LYS A 327 -15.53 -4.46 0.28
CA LYS A 327 -15.83 -5.39 -0.83
C LYS A 327 -15.27 -6.79 -0.54
N TYR A 328 -14.03 -6.87 -0.07
CA TYR A 328 -13.43 -8.15 0.33
C TYR A 328 -14.25 -8.84 1.44
N ILE A 329 -14.63 -8.10 2.49
CA ILE A 329 -15.39 -8.64 3.62
C ILE A 329 -16.76 -9.17 3.19
N ILE A 330 -17.53 -8.39 2.42
CA ILE A 330 -18.87 -8.81 1.98
C ILE A 330 -18.83 -9.93 0.93
N GLY A 331 -17.73 -10.05 0.20
CA GLY A 331 -17.49 -11.14 -0.75
C GLY A 331 -17.19 -12.50 -0.09
N GLN A 332 -16.86 -12.52 1.22
CA GLN A 332 -16.68 -13.78 1.95
C GLN A 332 -18.02 -14.41 2.29
N GLU A 333 -18.15 -15.72 2.11
CA GLU A 333 -19.38 -16.45 2.44
C GLU A 333 -19.62 -16.53 3.96
N GLY A 334 -20.88 -16.67 4.34
CA GLY A 334 -21.34 -16.93 5.70
C GLY A 334 -21.43 -15.69 6.61
N ASP A 335 -22.09 -15.93 7.76
CA ASP A 335 -22.32 -14.93 8.79
C ASP A 335 -21.01 -14.46 9.44
N LYS A 336 -20.90 -13.16 9.72
CA LYS A 336 -19.69 -12.55 10.27
C LYS A 336 -19.99 -11.35 11.15
N ASN A 337 -19.05 -11.04 12.05
CA ASN A 337 -19.02 -9.81 12.82
C ASN A 337 -17.93 -8.88 12.32
N ILE A 338 -18.11 -7.58 12.53
CA ILE A 338 -17.13 -6.57 12.14
C ILE A 338 -16.78 -5.74 13.39
N CYS A 339 -15.51 -5.37 13.51
CA CYS A 339 -15.09 -4.37 14.48
C CYS A 339 -14.31 -3.27 13.76
N ILE A 340 -14.72 -2.02 13.93
CA ILE A 340 -14.09 -0.86 13.30
C ILE A 340 -13.43 -0.01 14.38
N PHE A 341 -12.10 0.07 14.32
CA PHE A 341 -11.30 0.93 15.18
C PHE A 341 -10.94 2.21 14.43
N LEU A 342 -11.51 3.32 14.85
CA LEU A 342 -11.24 4.65 14.28
C LEU A 342 -10.52 5.53 15.30
N ASN A 343 -9.29 5.93 14.96
CA ASN A 343 -8.49 6.89 15.73
C ASN A 343 -8.18 8.11 14.87
N ASP A 344 -7.80 9.21 15.54
CA ASP A 344 -7.43 10.50 14.96
C ASP A 344 -6.13 11.07 15.54
N ASN A 345 -5.18 10.20 15.91
CA ASN A 345 -3.85 10.64 16.33
C ASN A 345 -3.06 11.20 15.14
N ASP A 346 -1.95 11.90 15.40
CA ASP A 346 -1.08 12.52 14.36
C ASP A 346 -0.76 11.61 13.17
N GLN A 347 -0.58 10.31 13.46
CA GLN A 347 -0.24 9.32 12.42
C GLN A 347 -1.47 8.82 11.63
N ASP A 348 -2.68 8.98 12.18
CA ASP A 348 -3.94 8.64 11.51
C ASP A 348 -4.45 9.81 10.66
N GLY A 349 -4.03 11.05 10.99
CA GLY A 349 -4.65 12.30 10.56
C GLY A 349 -5.83 12.68 11.46
N HIS A 350 -5.95 13.96 11.74
CA HIS A 350 -7.00 14.48 12.65
C HIS A 350 -8.36 14.58 11.97
N ASP A 351 -8.38 14.70 10.64
CA ASP A 351 -9.62 14.76 9.87
C ASP A 351 -10.16 13.37 9.59
N VAL A 352 -11.21 12.99 10.31
CA VAL A 352 -11.94 11.72 10.11
C VAL A 352 -13.10 11.84 9.13
N SER A 353 -13.31 12.99 8.48
CA SER A 353 -14.42 13.21 7.56
C SER A 353 -14.41 12.26 6.35
N TRP A 354 -13.26 11.67 6.04
CA TRP A 354 -13.11 10.67 4.99
C TRP A 354 -14.05 9.45 5.15
N ILE A 355 -14.54 9.17 6.37
CA ILE A 355 -15.52 8.09 6.58
C ILE A 355 -16.85 8.36 5.86
N TRP A 356 -17.16 9.62 5.54
CA TRP A 356 -18.37 10.00 4.80
C TRP A 356 -18.22 9.83 3.28
N ASP A 357 -16.98 9.77 2.78
CA ASP A 357 -16.66 9.48 1.37
C ASP A 357 -16.53 7.97 1.11
N ALA A 358 -16.44 7.14 2.17
CA ALA A 358 -16.37 5.69 2.07
C ALA A 358 -17.77 5.06 2.12
N HIS A 359 -17.94 3.96 1.36
CA HIS A 359 -19.22 3.29 1.16
C HIS A 359 -19.56 2.28 2.28
N PHE A 360 -19.67 2.75 3.52
CA PHE A 360 -20.03 1.91 4.67
C PHE A 360 -21.42 1.30 4.58
N GLU A 361 -22.33 1.85 3.74
CA GLU A 361 -23.63 1.24 3.41
C GLU A 361 -23.52 -0.17 2.85
N ARG A 362 -22.37 -0.53 2.25
CA ARG A 362 -22.09 -1.90 1.76
C ARG A 362 -22.11 -2.95 2.87
N LEU A 363 -21.89 -2.55 4.12
CA LEU A 363 -21.99 -3.45 5.27
C LEU A 363 -23.44 -3.79 5.64
N ASN A 364 -24.44 -3.12 5.04
CA ASN A 364 -25.85 -3.40 5.28
C ASN A 364 -26.32 -4.62 4.46
N VAL A 365 -25.72 -5.77 4.73
CA VAL A 365 -26.07 -7.07 4.16
C VAL A 365 -26.44 -8.06 5.26
N PRO A 366 -27.28 -9.09 4.97
CA PRO A 366 -27.77 -10.02 6.00
C PRO A 366 -26.68 -10.82 6.72
N GLU A 367 -25.55 -11.06 6.06
CA GLU A 367 -24.40 -11.82 6.58
C GLU A 367 -23.61 -11.05 7.65
N VAL A 368 -23.71 -9.71 7.70
CA VAL A 368 -23.12 -8.90 8.77
C VAL A 368 -24.09 -8.84 9.95
N LYS A 369 -23.75 -9.55 11.03
CA LYS A 369 -24.62 -9.69 12.21
C LYS A 369 -24.46 -8.54 13.17
N HIS A 370 -23.23 -8.21 13.56
CA HIS A 370 -22.94 -7.12 14.47
C HIS A 370 -21.73 -6.31 14.00
N ILE A 371 -21.75 -5.02 14.29
CA ILE A 371 -20.67 -4.09 14.04
C ILE A 371 -20.28 -3.40 15.35
N ILE A 372 -19.08 -3.66 15.83
CA ILE A 372 -18.50 -2.99 16.97
C ILE A 372 -17.77 -1.74 16.49
N CYS A 373 -18.11 -0.58 17.04
CA CYS A 373 -17.37 0.65 16.84
C CYS A 373 -16.47 0.89 18.05
N SER A 374 -15.18 1.07 17.83
CA SER A 374 -14.16 1.19 18.88
C SER A 374 -13.09 2.23 18.53
N GLY A 375 -12.23 2.54 19.48
CA GLY A 375 -11.18 3.55 19.36
C GLY A 375 -11.64 4.95 19.74
N LEU A 376 -10.77 5.94 19.55
CA LEU A 376 -10.98 7.33 19.98
C LEU A 376 -12.21 7.99 19.34
N ARG A 377 -12.54 7.61 18.10
CA ARG A 377 -13.65 8.15 17.32
C ARG A 377 -14.77 7.13 17.08
N ALA A 378 -14.97 6.23 18.06
CA ALA A 378 -15.98 5.17 18.00
C ALA A 378 -17.40 5.72 17.77
N TYR A 379 -17.75 6.83 18.39
CA TYR A 379 -19.07 7.45 18.24
C TYR A 379 -19.27 8.10 16.87
N ASP A 380 -18.21 8.67 16.26
CA ASP A 380 -18.29 9.20 14.88
C ASP A 380 -18.57 8.08 13.89
N MET A 381 -17.92 6.93 14.06
CA MET A 381 -18.17 5.74 13.23
C MET A 381 -19.58 5.19 13.46
N ALA A 382 -20.01 5.09 14.72
CA ALA A 382 -21.37 4.63 15.04
C ALA A 382 -22.43 5.57 14.44
N LEU A 383 -22.21 6.88 14.49
CA LEU A 383 -23.08 7.87 13.86
C LEU A 383 -23.12 7.67 12.34
N ARG A 384 -21.95 7.50 11.70
CA ARG A 384 -21.86 7.25 10.25
C ARG A 384 -22.68 6.03 9.83
N LEU A 385 -22.52 4.92 10.56
CA LEU A 385 -23.23 3.67 10.29
C LEU A 385 -24.75 3.77 10.57
N LYS A 386 -25.16 4.56 11.56
CA LYS A 386 -26.57 4.81 11.82
C LYS A 386 -27.26 5.48 10.65
N TYR A 387 -26.60 6.41 9.95
CA TYR A 387 -27.14 7.03 8.73
C TYR A 387 -27.33 6.03 7.58
N GLU A 388 -26.68 4.86 7.66
CA GLU A 388 -26.85 3.77 6.68
C GLU A 388 -27.89 2.73 7.10
N GLY A 389 -28.67 3.00 8.16
CA GLY A 389 -29.74 2.11 8.63
C GLY A 389 -29.23 0.85 9.32
N LEU A 390 -28.06 0.96 10.00
CA LEU A 390 -27.44 -0.17 10.71
C LEU A 390 -27.59 -0.08 12.23
N GLU A 391 -28.40 0.84 12.76
CA GLU A 391 -28.51 1.15 14.20
C GLU A 391 -28.78 -0.07 15.07
N ASP A 392 -29.57 -1.03 14.58
CA ASP A 392 -29.93 -2.26 15.33
C ASP A 392 -28.75 -3.25 15.43
N ARG A 393 -27.68 -3.05 14.67
CA ARG A 393 -26.52 -3.94 14.62
C ARG A 393 -25.25 -3.31 15.23
N ILE A 394 -25.31 -2.05 15.68
CA ILE A 394 -24.16 -1.31 16.18
C ILE A 394 -24.06 -1.47 17.70
N THR A 395 -22.85 -1.72 18.16
CA THR A 395 -22.48 -1.59 19.57
C THR A 395 -21.20 -0.76 19.69
N VAL A 396 -21.19 0.24 20.56
CA VAL A 396 -19.97 1.03 20.85
C VAL A 396 -19.26 0.40 22.05
N ILE A 397 -18.00 0.03 21.85
CA ILE A 397 -17.09 -0.47 22.90
C ILE A 397 -15.77 0.27 22.71
N GLU A 398 -15.50 1.27 23.53
CA GLU A 398 -14.32 2.13 23.39
C GLU A 398 -13.02 1.39 23.70
N ASP A 399 -13.02 0.51 24.71
CA ASP A 399 -11.84 -0.27 25.06
C ASP A 399 -11.56 -1.37 24.05
N ALA A 400 -10.36 -1.34 23.47
CA ALA A 400 -9.97 -2.28 22.42
C ALA A 400 -9.89 -3.73 22.92
N THR A 401 -9.56 -3.96 24.20
CA THR A 401 -9.48 -5.32 24.76
C THR A 401 -10.88 -5.90 24.91
N GLU A 402 -11.82 -5.10 25.42
CA GLU A 402 -13.23 -5.50 25.54
C GLU A 402 -13.85 -5.76 24.16
N ALA A 403 -13.58 -4.91 23.18
CA ALA A 403 -14.07 -5.08 21.81
C ALA A 403 -13.59 -6.40 21.17
N ILE A 404 -12.31 -6.72 21.30
CA ILE A 404 -11.74 -7.98 20.76
C ILE A 404 -12.25 -9.20 21.57
N GLN A 405 -12.39 -9.07 22.89
CA GLN A 405 -12.95 -10.14 23.70
C GLN A 405 -14.41 -10.42 23.32
N TRP A 406 -15.19 -9.37 23.04
CA TRP A 406 -16.55 -9.51 22.54
C TRP A 406 -16.60 -10.31 21.24
N LEU A 407 -15.73 -9.99 20.26
CA LEU A 407 -15.63 -10.74 19.00
C LEU A 407 -15.31 -12.23 19.24
N ASN A 408 -14.36 -12.50 20.13
CA ASN A 408 -13.98 -13.85 20.48
C ASN A 408 -15.16 -14.62 21.13
N ASP A 409 -15.95 -13.97 21.98
CA ASP A 409 -17.06 -14.61 22.69
C ASP A 409 -18.29 -14.80 21.80
N ALA A 410 -18.49 -13.95 20.79
CA ALA A 410 -19.58 -14.08 19.82
C ALA A 410 -19.47 -15.31 18.91
N ASN A 411 -18.29 -15.95 18.86
CA ASN A 411 -18.03 -17.21 18.16
C ASN A 411 -18.47 -17.25 16.68
N LEU A 412 -18.29 -16.13 15.98
CA LEU A 412 -18.46 -15.99 14.53
C LEU A 412 -17.15 -15.52 13.89
N PRO A 413 -16.91 -15.89 12.61
CA PRO A 413 -15.84 -15.28 11.84
C PRO A 413 -15.89 -13.75 11.95
N SER A 414 -14.76 -13.10 12.08
CA SER A 414 -14.73 -11.68 12.38
C SER A 414 -13.73 -10.93 11.50
N HIS A 415 -14.08 -9.69 11.16
CA HIS A 415 -13.19 -8.79 10.45
C HIS A 415 -12.95 -7.53 11.27
N VAL A 416 -11.70 -7.17 11.42
CA VAL A 416 -11.28 -5.95 12.09
C VAL A 416 -10.79 -4.97 11.04
N ILE A 417 -11.37 -3.77 11.03
CA ILE A 417 -10.95 -2.63 10.23
C ILE A 417 -10.34 -1.62 11.19
N ALA A 418 -9.08 -1.25 11.00
CA ALA A 418 -8.38 -0.38 11.94
C ALA A 418 -7.60 0.73 11.23
N THR A 419 -7.62 1.94 11.78
CA THR A 419 -6.70 3.02 11.38
C THR A 419 -5.29 2.74 11.92
N TYR A 420 -4.30 3.50 11.45
CA TYR A 420 -2.88 3.17 11.64
C TYR A 420 -2.47 3.02 13.11
N THR A 421 -2.83 3.97 13.98
CA THR A 421 -2.45 3.89 15.40
C THR A 421 -3.25 2.84 16.16
N ALA A 422 -4.51 2.62 15.79
CA ALA A 422 -5.33 1.56 16.35
C ALA A 422 -4.80 0.17 15.97
N LEU A 423 -4.23 0.01 14.77
CA LEU A 423 -3.74 -1.27 14.27
C LEU A 423 -2.70 -1.90 15.20
N HIS A 424 -1.71 -1.13 15.65
CA HIS A 424 -0.62 -1.68 16.48
C HIS A 424 -1.11 -2.22 17.82
N SER A 425 -1.97 -1.47 18.51
CA SER A 425 -2.57 -1.90 19.78
C SER A 425 -3.49 -3.10 19.60
N THR A 426 -4.34 -3.07 18.57
CA THR A 426 -5.28 -4.15 18.27
C THR A 426 -4.57 -5.45 17.90
N ARG A 427 -3.50 -5.40 17.08
CA ARG A 427 -2.67 -6.58 16.78
C ARG A 427 -2.06 -7.20 18.03
N ALA A 428 -1.57 -6.38 18.96
CA ALA A 428 -1.02 -6.86 20.23
C ALA A 428 -2.09 -7.59 21.08
N ILE A 429 -3.31 -7.07 21.11
CA ILE A 429 -4.44 -7.70 21.78
C ILE A 429 -4.84 -9.01 21.08
N LEU A 430 -4.99 -8.99 19.74
CA LEU A 430 -5.32 -10.17 18.96
C LEU A 430 -4.32 -11.31 19.18
N ARG A 431 -3.00 -11.02 19.14
CA ARG A 431 -1.96 -12.01 19.46
C ARG A 431 -2.10 -12.60 20.86
N LYS A 432 -2.40 -11.74 21.86
CA LYS A 432 -2.59 -12.21 23.24
C LYS A 432 -3.82 -13.11 23.37
N VAL A 433 -4.92 -12.77 22.73
CA VAL A 433 -6.18 -13.53 22.81
C VAL A 433 -6.11 -14.82 22.01
N SER A 434 -5.47 -14.80 20.82
CA SER A 434 -5.27 -16.00 19.99
C SER A 434 -4.15 -16.94 20.48
N GLY A 435 -3.29 -16.48 21.39
CA GLY A 435 -2.10 -17.22 21.81
C GLY A 435 -0.99 -17.31 20.73
N GLN A 436 -1.10 -16.57 19.64
CA GLN A 436 -0.10 -16.49 18.59
C GLN A 436 1.07 -15.59 19.02
N LYS A 437 2.31 -16.00 18.69
CA LYS A 437 3.54 -15.26 19.04
C LYS A 437 3.91 -14.18 18.02
#